data_bd390afcf0e7f35e6d34960799354108
#
_entry.id   bd390afcf0e7f35e6d34960799354108
#
_cell.length_a   1.000
_cell.length_b   1.000
_cell.length_c   1.000
_cell.angle_alpha   90.00
_cell.angle_beta   90.00
_cell.angle_gamma   90.00
#
_symmetry.space_group_name_H-M   'P 1'
#
loop_
_entity.id
_entity.type
_entity.pdbx_description
1 polymer ?
#
loop_
_entity_poly.entity_id
_entity_poly.type
_entity_poly.pdbx_seq_one_letter_code
_entity_poly.pdbx_strand_id
1 'polypeptide(L)'
;MRIRKKLKRSTKQYLIVAIICIVVIGGAAVFTSLLITSQIKEEYEAQLNKAYQEMERNRHRVYVAIADIKAGDYIRKEDIEERLVYTSQPEETYQKVLEGGETALVDISAGTQILHSMLTKNQVSSELRELEFNVINISSNISSNDTVDVRISYPNGESYVVLSKKIVRGISPETAVCYFWLDEEELLRMSAAIVDAGLYSGAELTITKYIEPSIQEASVVNYVPSLSILSLLESDPNIVERCSQELNKEI
;
A
#
# COMPACT_ATOMS: atom_id res chain seq x y z
N MET A 1 -50.25 47.64 73.56
CA MET A 1 -50.98 48.58 72.71
C MET A 1 -50.47 48.47 71.26
N ARG A 2 -51.12 47.80 70.37
CA ARG A 2 -50.67 47.61 68.96
C ARG A 2 -51.26 48.72 68.14
N ILE A 3 -50.44 49.64 67.70
CA ILE A 3 -50.84 50.73 66.82
C ILE A 3 -50.91 50.18 65.38
N ARG A 4 -52.12 49.91 64.95
CA ARG A 4 -52.38 49.61 63.51
C ARG A 4 -52.38 50.94 62.73
N LYS A 5 -51.21 51.29 62.15
CA LYS A 5 -51.18 52.38 61.19
C LYS A 5 -51.99 52.03 59.93
N LYS A 6 -53.13 52.66 59.74
CA LYS A 6 -53.89 52.56 58.49
C LYS A 6 -53.09 53.23 57.39
N LEU A 7 -52.57 52.45 56.45
CA LEU A 7 -51.91 52.99 55.28
C LEU A 7 -52.87 53.83 54.47
N LYS A 8 -52.41 55.01 54.02
CA LYS A 8 -53.18 55.90 53.13
C LYS A 8 -53.55 55.16 51.86
N ARG A 9 -54.68 55.45 51.27
CA ARG A 9 -55.29 54.77 50.10
C ARG A 9 -54.34 54.72 48.89
N SER A 10 -53.57 55.78 48.67
CA SER A 10 -52.52 55.88 47.65
C SER A 10 -51.36 54.87 47.87
N THR A 11 -50.90 54.70 49.14
CA THR A 11 -49.83 53.75 49.48
C THR A 11 -50.22 52.31 49.25
N LYS A 12 -51.47 51.95 49.43
CA LYS A 12 -51.99 50.62 49.11
C LYS A 12 -52.01 50.36 47.62
N GLN A 13 -52.32 51.37 46.81
CA GLN A 13 -52.31 51.23 45.35
C GLN A 13 -50.92 51.02 44.80
N TYR A 14 -49.93 51.79 45.28
CA TYR A 14 -48.53 51.60 44.90
C TYR A 14 -47.98 50.24 45.31
N LEU A 15 -48.40 49.71 46.48
CA LEU A 15 -47.99 48.42 46.97
C LEU A 15 -48.58 47.28 46.09
N ILE A 16 -49.80 47.41 45.65
CA ILE A 16 -50.47 46.47 44.73
C ILE A 16 -49.76 46.48 43.36
N VAL A 17 -49.47 47.64 42.81
CA VAL A 17 -48.74 47.81 41.55
C VAL A 17 -47.33 47.20 41.65
N ALA A 18 -46.62 47.45 42.76
CA ALA A 18 -45.30 46.87 42.99
C ALA A 18 -45.33 45.31 43.03
N ILE A 19 -46.34 44.74 43.71
CA ILE A 19 -46.51 43.29 43.74
C ILE A 19 -46.79 42.73 42.34
N ILE A 20 -47.67 43.39 41.55
CA ILE A 20 -47.97 42.98 40.20
C ILE A 20 -46.71 43.04 39.32
N CYS A 21 -45.92 44.11 39.43
CA CYS A 21 -44.64 44.23 38.69
C CYS A 21 -43.65 43.10 39.05
N ILE A 22 -43.54 42.76 40.35
CA ILE A 22 -42.68 41.66 40.79
C ILE A 22 -43.15 40.31 40.23
N VAL A 23 -44.46 40.08 40.23
CA VAL A 23 -45.01 38.83 39.67
C VAL A 23 -44.80 38.75 38.16
N VAL A 24 -44.98 39.83 37.42
CA VAL A 24 -44.75 39.90 35.98
C VAL A 24 -43.29 39.70 35.63
N ILE A 25 -42.38 40.42 36.32
CA ILE A 25 -40.92 40.26 36.08
C ILE A 25 -40.47 38.87 36.48
N GLY A 26 -40.89 38.36 37.64
CA GLY A 26 -40.57 36.97 38.07
C GLY A 26 -41.11 35.91 37.10
N GLY A 27 -42.38 36.08 36.63
CA GLY A 27 -42.97 35.19 35.65
C GLY A 27 -42.22 35.21 34.30
N ALA A 28 -41.84 36.42 33.84
CA ALA A 28 -41.03 36.57 32.63
C ALA A 28 -39.64 35.90 32.76
N ALA A 29 -39.02 36.08 33.91
CA ALA A 29 -37.70 35.46 34.17
C ALA A 29 -37.77 33.94 34.23
N VAL A 30 -38.78 33.37 34.85
CA VAL A 30 -38.99 31.89 34.82
C VAL A 30 -39.31 31.41 33.43
N PHE A 31 -40.15 32.11 32.68
CA PHE A 31 -40.49 31.74 31.31
C PHE A 31 -39.27 31.77 30.38
N THR A 32 -38.44 32.81 30.44
CA THR A 32 -37.22 32.90 29.66
C THR A 32 -36.21 31.84 30.07
N SER A 33 -36.09 31.55 31.37
CA SER A 33 -35.22 30.45 31.85
C SER A 33 -35.64 29.07 31.30
N LEU A 34 -36.96 28.81 31.28
CA LEU A 34 -37.48 27.55 30.72
C LEU A 34 -37.21 27.46 29.21
N LEU A 35 -37.39 28.54 28.46
CA LEU A 35 -37.09 28.58 27.02
C LEU A 35 -35.61 28.36 26.75
N ILE A 36 -34.72 29.02 27.48
CA ILE A 36 -33.27 28.86 27.34
C ILE A 36 -32.86 27.40 27.69
N THR A 37 -33.43 26.87 28.77
CA THR A 37 -33.10 25.48 29.18
C THR A 37 -33.59 24.48 28.13
N SER A 38 -34.77 24.67 27.53
CA SER A 38 -35.26 23.79 26.48
C SER A 38 -34.40 23.87 25.22
N GLN A 39 -33.97 25.07 24.79
CA GLN A 39 -33.09 25.25 23.64
C GLN A 39 -31.72 24.61 23.88
N ILE A 40 -31.12 24.81 25.06
CA ILE A 40 -29.85 24.16 25.42
C ILE A 40 -29.98 22.64 25.41
N LYS A 41 -31.11 22.12 25.94
CA LYS A 41 -31.34 20.67 25.95
C LYS A 41 -31.48 20.11 24.54
N GLU A 42 -32.24 20.74 23.66
CA GLU A 42 -32.37 20.35 22.25
C GLU A 42 -31.02 20.39 21.51
N GLU A 43 -30.23 21.44 21.77
CA GLU A 43 -28.89 21.56 21.19
C GLU A 43 -27.94 20.44 21.67
N TYR A 44 -27.96 20.15 22.97
CA TYR A 44 -27.17 19.02 23.52
C TYR A 44 -27.62 17.66 22.96
N GLU A 45 -28.91 17.43 22.85
CA GLU A 45 -29.45 16.19 22.26
C GLU A 45 -29.07 16.09 20.78
N ALA A 46 -29.11 17.19 20.03
CA ALA A 46 -28.69 17.22 18.64
C ALA A 46 -27.17 16.95 18.49
N GLN A 47 -26.33 17.56 19.34
CA GLN A 47 -24.89 17.32 19.36
C GLN A 47 -24.58 15.87 19.74
N LEU A 48 -25.25 15.32 20.75
CA LEU A 48 -25.11 13.95 21.18
C LEU A 48 -25.49 12.96 20.09
N ASN A 49 -26.64 13.19 19.44
CA ASN A 49 -27.10 12.37 18.32
C ASN A 49 -26.12 12.43 17.15
N LYS A 50 -25.58 13.60 16.84
CA LYS A 50 -24.56 13.77 15.80
C LYS A 50 -23.29 13.01 16.15
N ALA A 51 -22.80 13.08 17.39
CA ALA A 51 -21.66 12.33 17.86
C ALA A 51 -21.88 10.81 17.79
N TYR A 52 -23.08 10.34 18.16
CA TYR A 52 -23.42 8.92 18.01
C TYR A 52 -23.46 8.48 16.54
N GLN A 53 -24.02 9.30 15.65
CA GLN A 53 -24.05 9.00 14.22
C GLN A 53 -22.64 8.98 13.62
N GLU A 54 -21.75 9.88 14.03
CA GLU A 54 -20.35 9.88 13.63
C GLU A 54 -19.61 8.63 14.16
N MET A 55 -19.87 8.25 15.39
CA MET A 55 -19.32 7.04 16.00
C MET A 55 -19.78 5.77 15.26
N GLU A 56 -21.08 5.64 14.98
CA GLU A 56 -21.62 4.50 14.21
C GLU A 56 -21.10 4.48 12.77
N ARG A 57 -20.93 5.65 12.12
CA ARG A 57 -20.36 5.75 10.77
C ARG A 57 -18.90 5.32 10.72
N ASN A 58 -18.13 5.60 11.77
CA ASN A 58 -16.72 5.29 11.88
C ASN A 58 -16.45 3.93 12.51
N ARG A 59 -17.49 3.11 12.68
CA ARG A 59 -17.41 1.78 13.25
C ARG A 59 -17.28 0.75 12.15
N HIS A 60 -16.09 0.17 12.02
CA HIS A 60 -15.78 -0.81 10.98
C HIS A 60 -15.40 -2.16 11.60
N ARG A 61 -15.76 -3.24 10.91
CA ARG A 61 -15.22 -4.56 11.18
C ARG A 61 -13.93 -4.73 10.41
N VAL A 62 -12.85 -5.04 11.11
CA VAL A 62 -11.52 -5.21 10.52
C VAL A 62 -10.86 -6.45 11.09
N TYR A 63 -9.96 -7.03 10.32
CA TYR A 63 -9.07 -8.06 10.85
C TYR A 63 -7.93 -7.42 11.62
N VAL A 64 -7.62 -8.03 12.76
CA VAL A 64 -6.53 -7.64 13.67
C VAL A 64 -5.64 -8.85 13.87
N ALA A 65 -4.33 -8.67 13.74
CA ALA A 65 -3.37 -9.73 14.05
C ALA A 65 -3.39 -10.05 15.55
N ILE A 66 -3.51 -11.31 15.92
CA ILE A 66 -3.41 -11.78 17.33
C ILE A 66 -2.02 -12.28 17.67
N ALA A 67 -1.19 -12.55 16.66
CA ALA A 67 0.22 -12.91 16.77
C ALA A 67 1.06 -12.03 15.84
N ASP A 68 2.38 -12.01 16.07
CA ASP A 68 3.32 -11.33 15.16
C ASP A 68 3.44 -12.16 13.87
N ILE A 69 3.24 -11.50 12.73
CA ILE A 69 3.35 -12.09 11.39
C ILE A 69 4.52 -11.41 10.68
N LYS A 70 5.48 -12.21 10.18
CA LYS A 70 6.65 -11.68 9.47
C LYS A 70 6.34 -11.40 8.00
N ALA A 71 7.07 -10.44 7.44
CA ALA A 71 7.03 -10.21 6.00
C ALA A 71 7.43 -11.49 5.26
N GLY A 72 6.64 -11.87 4.27
CA GLY A 72 6.78 -13.13 3.54
C GLY A 72 5.96 -14.31 4.08
N ASP A 73 5.45 -14.23 5.31
CA ASP A 73 4.62 -15.30 5.88
C ASP A 73 3.19 -15.24 5.33
N TYR A 74 2.58 -16.42 5.21
CA TYR A 74 1.16 -16.54 4.90
C TYR A 74 0.30 -16.17 6.10
N ILE A 75 -0.75 -15.41 5.83
CA ILE A 75 -1.75 -15.08 6.86
C ILE A 75 -2.69 -16.27 7.04
N ARG A 76 -2.68 -16.84 8.24
CA ARG A 76 -3.55 -17.93 8.64
C ARG A 76 -4.75 -17.38 9.40
N LYS A 77 -5.88 -18.06 9.28
CA LYS A 77 -7.09 -17.69 10.05
C LYS A 77 -6.89 -17.72 11.57
N GLU A 78 -5.94 -18.52 12.03
CA GLU A 78 -5.58 -18.65 13.45
C GLU A 78 -4.72 -17.48 13.96
N ASP A 79 -4.10 -16.70 13.07
CA ASP A 79 -3.22 -15.57 13.42
C ASP A 79 -3.99 -14.24 13.47
N ILE A 80 -5.29 -14.26 13.17
CA ILE A 80 -6.11 -13.07 13.06
C ILE A 80 -7.46 -13.24 13.74
N GLU A 81 -8.05 -12.13 14.14
CA GLU A 81 -9.44 -12.08 14.61
C GLU A 81 -10.17 -10.88 14.03
N GLU A 82 -11.49 -11.00 13.88
CA GLU A 82 -12.35 -9.91 13.47
C GLU A 82 -12.72 -9.06 14.68
N ARG A 83 -12.39 -7.77 14.66
CA ARG A 83 -12.72 -6.80 15.69
C ARG A 83 -13.50 -5.62 15.15
N LEU A 84 -14.37 -5.08 16.00
CA LEU A 84 -14.99 -3.78 15.77
C LEU A 84 -14.04 -2.69 16.24
N VAL A 85 -13.66 -1.79 15.32
CA VAL A 85 -12.81 -0.65 15.62
C VAL A 85 -13.50 0.64 15.22
N TYR A 86 -13.15 1.73 15.91
CA TYR A 86 -13.58 3.07 15.58
C TYR A 86 -12.43 3.81 14.91
N THR A 87 -12.62 4.18 13.65
CA THR A 87 -11.57 4.80 12.86
C THR A 87 -12.16 5.77 11.86
N SER A 88 -11.45 6.86 11.59
CA SER A 88 -11.78 7.82 10.52
C SER A 88 -11.28 7.38 9.14
N GLN A 89 -10.53 6.27 9.06
CA GLN A 89 -10.07 5.75 7.78
C GLN A 89 -11.23 5.13 7.00
N PRO A 90 -11.25 5.29 5.66
CA PRO A 90 -12.25 4.63 4.82
C PRO A 90 -12.24 3.11 5.01
N GLU A 91 -13.41 2.49 4.98
CA GLU A 91 -13.55 1.04 5.15
C GLU A 91 -12.76 0.23 4.11
N GLU A 92 -12.58 0.79 2.91
CA GLU A 92 -11.82 0.18 1.80
C GLU A 92 -10.31 0.06 2.07
N THR A 93 -9.81 0.80 3.07
CA THR A 93 -8.40 0.73 3.48
C THR A 93 -8.08 -0.61 4.16
N TYR A 94 -9.09 -1.25 4.75
CA TYR A 94 -8.95 -2.49 5.50
C TYR A 94 -9.24 -3.71 4.64
N GLN A 95 -8.55 -4.80 4.92
CA GLN A 95 -8.84 -6.09 4.30
C GLN A 95 -10.19 -6.60 4.82
N LYS A 96 -11.17 -6.77 3.92
CA LYS A 96 -12.54 -7.19 4.27
C LYS A 96 -12.73 -8.70 4.25
N VAL A 97 -12.05 -9.39 3.36
CA VAL A 97 -12.18 -10.82 3.16
C VAL A 97 -10.80 -11.42 2.98
N LEU A 98 -10.48 -12.43 3.77
CA LEU A 98 -9.31 -13.27 3.57
C LEU A 98 -9.78 -14.55 2.88
N GLU A 99 -9.45 -14.65 1.59
CA GLU A 99 -9.81 -15.83 0.78
C GLU A 99 -8.85 -17.00 0.99
N GLY A 100 -7.72 -16.72 1.65
CA GLY A 100 -6.62 -17.66 1.88
C GLY A 100 -5.52 -17.52 0.82
N GLY A 101 -4.29 -17.66 1.27
CA GLY A 101 -3.10 -17.51 0.42
C GLY A 101 -2.57 -16.08 0.31
N GLU A 102 -3.11 -15.15 1.10
CA GLU A 102 -2.51 -13.83 1.25
C GLU A 102 -1.21 -13.91 2.05
N THR A 103 -0.20 -13.18 1.56
CA THR A 103 1.13 -13.09 2.18
C THR A 103 1.35 -11.68 2.71
N ALA A 104 1.94 -11.56 3.89
CA ALA A 104 2.32 -10.28 4.47
C ALA A 104 3.49 -9.66 3.68
N LEU A 105 3.33 -8.41 3.24
CA LEU A 105 4.39 -7.63 2.58
C LEU A 105 5.33 -6.96 3.57
N VAL A 106 4.88 -6.79 4.82
CA VAL A 106 5.60 -6.13 5.90
C VAL A 106 5.42 -6.91 7.19
N ASP A 107 6.30 -6.69 8.18
CA ASP A 107 6.11 -7.23 9.52
C ASP A 107 4.84 -6.63 10.15
N ILE A 108 3.93 -7.48 10.62
CA ILE A 108 2.67 -7.10 11.25
C ILE A 108 2.72 -7.55 12.71
N SER A 109 2.77 -6.62 13.64
CA SER A 109 2.79 -6.95 15.06
C SER A 109 1.40 -7.31 15.59
N ALA A 110 1.35 -8.14 16.62
CA ALA A 110 0.11 -8.46 17.33
C ALA A 110 -0.63 -7.18 17.76
N GLY A 111 -1.95 -7.16 17.58
CA GLY A 111 -2.81 -5.99 17.83
C GLY A 111 -2.92 -5.01 16.67
N THR A 112 -2.17 -5.19 15.59
CA THR A 112 -2.22 -4.33 14.40
C THR A 112 -3.44 -4.64 13.53
N GLN A 113 -4.13 -3.60 13.06
CA GLN A 113 -5.21 -3.71 12.07
C GLN A 113 -4.62 -4.05 10.70
N ILE A 114 -5.17 -5.04 10.03
CA ILE A 114 -4.65 -5.50 8.74
C ILE A 114 -5.22 -4.64 7.62
N LEU A 115 -4.33 -3.89 6.96
CA LEU A 115 -4.65 -3.07 5.81
C LEU A 115 -4.50 -3.87 4.51
N HIS A 116 -5.29 -3.51 3.50
CA HIS A 116 -5.15 -4.11 2.16
C HIS A 116 -3.74 -3.95 1.58
N SER A 117 -3.09 -2.81 1.83
CA SER A 117 -1.72 -2.52 1.38
C SER A 117 -0.62 -3.34 2.06
N MET A 118 -0.92 -4.00 3.17
CA MET A 118 0.03 -4.88 3.89
C MET A 118 0.06 -6.30 3.33
N LEU A 119 -0.84 -6.61 2.39
CA LEU A 119 -1.04 -7.95 1.87
C LEU A 119 -0.82 -8.02 0.36
N THR A 120 -0.42 -9.19 -0.10
CA THR A 120 -0.41 -9.54 -1.51
C THR A 120 -0.95 -10.95 -1.70
N LYS A 121 -1.65 -11.18 -2.81
CA LYS A 121 -1.97 -12.53 -3.30
C LYS A 121 -0.88 -13.07 -4.22
N ASN A 122 0.00 -12.19 -4.69
CA ASN A 122 1.14 -12.60 -5.49
C ASN A 122 2.13 -13.31 -4.58
N GLN A 123 2.11 -14.63 -4.63
CA GLN A 123 3.15 -15.44 -4.03
C GLN A 123 4.47 -15.07 -4.73
N VAL A 124 5.46 -14.63 -3.96
CA VAL A 124 6.82 -14.70 -4.45
C VAL A 124 7.09 -16.21 -4.56
N SER A 125 7.17 -16.73 -5.78
CA SER A 125 7.44 -18.14 -5.98
C SER A 125 8.68 -18.55 -5.20
N SER A 126 8.62 -19.66 -4.49
CA SER A 126 9.78 -20.24 -3.79
C SER A 126 10.95 -20.52 -4.72
N GLU A 127 10.70 -20.56 -6.03
CA GLU A 127 11.70 -20.79 -7.07
C GLU A 127 12.44 -19.54 -7.48
N LEU A 128 11.93 -18.32 -7.16
CA LEU A 128 12.59 -17.07 -7.51
C LEU A 128 13.86 -16.87 -6.67
N ARG A 129 14.92 -16.44 -7.36
CA ARG A 129 16.18 -16.01 -6.75
C ARG A 129 16.58 -14.65 -7.26
N GLU A 130 17.19 -13.84 -6.41
CA GLU A 130 17.81 -12.59 -6.84
C GLU A 130 19.19 -12.90 -7.43
N LEU A 131 19.38 -12.46 -8.65
CA LEU A 131 20.58 -12.70 -9.44
C LEU A 131 21.16 -11.39 -9.93
N GLU A 132 22.48 -11.33 -9.90
CA GLU A 132 23.32 -10.20 -10.33
C GLU A 132 23.81 -10.41 -11.75
N PHE A 133 23.72 -9.35 -12.58
CA PHE A 133 24.21 -9.34 -13.96
C PHE A 133 25.02 -8.08 -14.21
N ASN A 134 26.26 -8.25 -14.67
CA ASN A 134 27.18 -7.18 -15.05
C ASN A 134 27.51 -7.17 -16.55
N VAL A 135 26.78 -7.94 -17.35
CA VAL A 135 27.00 -8.15 -18.79
C VAL A 135 25.92 -7.52 -19.64
N ILE A 136 25.02 -6.78 -19.02
CA ILE A 136 23.91 -6.15 -19.71
C ILE A 136 24.23 -4.67 -19.92
N ASN A 137 24.13 -4.20 -21.17
CA ASN A 137 24.27 -2.80 -21.49
C ASN A 137 23.03 -2.03 -20.99
N ILE A 138 23.24 -1.24 -19.94
CA ILE A 138 22.17 -0.52 -19.22
C ILE A 138 22.14 0.92 -19.70
N SER A 139 21.03 1.31 -20.35
CA SER A 139 20.80 2.70 -20.75
C SER A 139 20.65 3.63 -19.54
N SER A 140 21.12 4.86 -19.65
CA SER A 140 21.12 5.86 -18.54
C SER A 140 19.74 6.24 -18.01
N ASN A 141 18.67 5.89 -18.72
CA ASN A 141 17.28 6.16 -18.32
C ASN A 141 16.63 5.02 -17.52
N ILE A 142 17.41 3.98 -17.19
CA ILE A 142 16.93 2.84 -16.38
C ILE A 142 17.21 3.12 -14.91
N SER A 143 16.21 2.81 -14.06
CA SER A 143 16.28 2.98 -12.60
C SER A 143 15.78 1.73 -11.89
N SER A 144 16.09 1.60 -10.60
CA SER A 144 15.50 0.56 -9.76
C SER A 144 13.97 0.66 -9.76
N ASN A 145 13.30 -0.48 -9.78
CA ASN A 145 11.86 -0.68 -9.93
C ASN A 145 11.28 -0.40 -11.33
N ASP A 146 12.10 -0.06 -12.32
CA ASP A 146 11.64 -0.04 -13.70
C ASP A 146 11.30 -1.45 -14.18
N THR A 147 10.29 -1.54 -15.04
CA THR A 147 9.92 -2.79 -15.71
C THR A 147 10.54 -2.81 -17.09
N VAL A 148 11.22 -3.90 -17.42
CA VAL A 148 12.06 -4.01 -18.62
C VAL A 148 11.96 -5.39 -19.27
N ASP A 149 12.35 -5.45 -20.54
CA ASP A 149 12.76 -6.69 -21.22
C ASP A 149 14.28 -6.71 -21.31
N VAL A 150 14.89 -7.89 -21.11
CA VAL A 150 16.27 -8.16 -21.48
C VAL A 150 16.28 -8.80 -22.86
N ARG A 151 17.11 -8.26 -23.74
CA ARG A 151 17.19 -8.68 -25.15
C ARG A 151 18.63 -8.99 -25.52
N ILE A 152 18.81 -9.99 -26.38
CA ILE A 152 20.05 -10.20 -27.11
C ILE A 152 19.92 -9.55 -28.49
N SER A 153 20.88 -8.73 -28.88
CA SER A 153 20.93 -8.04 -30.16
C SER A 153 22.20 -8.44 -30.92
N TYR A 154 22.03 -8.70 -32.22
CA TYR A 154 23.12 -9.14 -33.08
C TYR A 154 23.51 -8.04 -34.10
N PRO A 155 24.75 -8.04 -34.60
CA PRO A 155 25.23 -7.03 -35.56
C PRO A 155 24.43 -6.95 -36.88
N ASN A 156 23.73 -8.02 -37.24
CA ASN A 156 22.86 -8.06 -38.40
C ASN A 156 21.52 -7.30 -38.23
N GLY A 157 21.28 -6.75 -37.00
CA GLY A 157 20.09 -6.02 -36.63
C GLY A 157 18.97 -6.90 -36.06
N GLU A 158 19.16 -8.21 -35.93
CA GLU A 158 18.21 -9.08 -35.23
C GLU A 158 18.27 -8.88 -33.73
N SER A 159 17.13 -8.92 -33.08
CA SER A 159 17.03 -8.79 -31.62
C SER A 159 15.92 -9.69 -31.07
N TYR A 160 16.23 -10.44 -30.03
CA TYR A 160 15.34 -11.43 -29.41
C TYR A 160 15.14 -11.14 -27.94
N VAL A 161 13.92 -11.36 -27.44
CA VAL A 161 13.57 -11.19 -26.02
C VAL A 161 14.02 -12.44 -25.25
N VAL A 162 14.93 -12.26 -24.33
CA VAL A 162 15.46 -13.29 -23.42
C VAL A 162 14.61 -13.36 -22.15
N LEU A 163 14.37 -12.21 -21.53
CA LEU A 163 13.52 -12.06 -20.34
C LEU A 163 12.49 -10.98 -20.62
N SER A 164 11.24 -11.24 -20.25
CA SER A 164 10.13 -10.32 -20.51
C SER A 164 9.54 -9.78 -19.22
N LYS A 165 9.26 -8.47 -19.24
CA LYS A 165 8.53 -7.73 -18.18
C LYS A 165 9.09 -7.95 -16.78
N LYS A 166 10.42 -7.92 -16.65
CA LYS A 166 11.12 -8.05 -15.37
C LYS A 166 11.27 -6.71 -14.67
N ILE A 167 11.19 -6.73 -13.35
CA ILE A 167 11.44 -5.55 -12.52
C ILE A 167 12.93 -5.53 -12.17
N VAL A 168 13.56 -4.39 -12.44
CA VAL A 168 14.93 -4.12 -12.00
C VAL A 168 14.94 -3.89 -10.49
N ARG A 169 15.47 -4.83 -9.72
CA ARG A 169 15.46 -4.77 -8.25
C ARG A 169 16.51 -3.82 -7.69
N GLY A 170 17.62 -3.69 -8.37
CA GLY A 170 18.69 -2.77 -8.03
C GLY A 170 19.57 -2.50 -9.23
N ILE A 171 20.20 -1.33 -9.23
CA ILE A 171 21.24 -0.94 -10.20
C ILE A 171 22.41 -0.36 -9.42
N SER A 172 23.63 -0.76 -9.78
CA SER A 172 24.86 -0.11 -9.38
C SER A 172 25.46 0.61 -10.60
N PRO A 173 25.23 1.92 -10.75
CA PRO A 173 25.67 2.66 -11.93
C PRO A 173 27.20 2.65 -12.14
N GLU A 174 27.95 2.55 -11.03
CA GLU A 174 29.42 2.56 -11.06
C GLU A 174 30.01 1.27 -11.64
N THR A 175 29.30 0.15 -11.51
CA THR A 175 29.74 -1.19 -11.93
C THR A 175 28.92 -1.76 -13.07
N ALA A 176 27.96 -1.02 -13.60
CA ALA A 176 26.99 -1.48 -14.62
C ALA A 176 26.25 -2.77 -14.24
N VAL A 177 26.05 -2.99 -12.92
CA VAL A 177 25.41 -4.18 -12.37
C VAL A 177 23.91 -3.93 -12.20
N CYS A 178 23.10 -4.90 -12.58
CA CYS A 178 21.66 -4.91 -12.30
C CYS A 178 21.23 -6.24 -11.66
N TYR A 179 20.13 -6.18 -10.89
CA TYR A 179 19.59 -7.30 -10.14
C TYR A 179 18.18 -7.63 -10.63
N PHE A 180 17.94 -8.93 -10.88
CA PHE A 180 16.64 -9.47 -11.27
C PHE A 180 16.23 -10.65 -10.41
N TRP A 181 14.93 -10.84 -10.24
CA TRP A 181 14.37 -12.06 -9.69
C TRP A 181 13.99 -13.00 -10.82
N LEU A 182 14.69 -14.12 -10.91
CA LEU A 182 14.51 -15.12 -11.95
C LEU A 182 14.20 -16.48 -11.33
N ASP A 183 13.43 -17.27 -12.05
CA ASP A 183 13.28 -18.71 -11.82
C ASP A 183 14.36 -19.50 -12.56
N GLU A 184 14.39 -20.83 -12.36
CA GLU A 184 15.40 -21.70 -12.95
C GLU A 184 15.37 -21.72 -14.48
N GLU A 185 14.20 -21.65 -15.09
CA GLU A 185 14.07 -21.61 -16.56
C GLU A 185 14.61 -20.30 -17.13
N GLU A 186 14.28 -19.19 -16.49
CA GLU A 186 14.75 -17.85 -16.85
C GLU A 186 16.27 -17.72 -16.65
N LEU A 187 16.80 -18.31 -15.56
CA LEU A 187 18.25 -18.37 -15.31
C LEU A 187 18.97 -19.15 -16.39
N LEU A 188 18.45 -20.32 -16.76
CA LEU A 188 19.04 -21.13 -17.84
C LEU A 188 19.02 -20.39 -19.18
N ARG A 189 17.90 -19.72 -19.49
CA ARG A 189 17.74 -18.93 -20.71
C ARG A 189 18.73 -17.74 -20.73
N MET A 190 18.88 -17.05 -19.59
CA MET A 190 19.82 -15.95 -19.46
C MET A 190 21.27 -16.42 -19.59
N SER A 191 21.62 -17.55 -18.96
CA SER A 191 22.95 -18.18 -19.09
C SER A 191 23.25 -18.54 -20.55
N ALA A 192 22.29 -19.09 -21.27
CA ALA A 192 22.43 -19.39 -22.68
C ALA A 192 22.63 -18.12 -23.53
N ALA A 193 21.90 -17.05 -23.24
CA ALA A 193 22.04 -15.78 -23.95
C ALA A 193 23.40 -15.11 -23.68
N ILE A 194 23.95 -15.23 -22.46
CA ILE A 194 25.30 -14.75 -22.11
C ILE A 194 26.35 -15.50 -22.94
N VAL A 195 26.24 -16.83 -23.01
CA VAL A 195 27.17 -17.64 -23.80
C VAL A 195 27.06 -17.31 -25.30
N ASP A 196 25.87 -17.18 -25.81
CA ASP A 196 25.63 -16.84 -27.21
C ASP A 196 26.20 -15.46 -27.56
N ALA A 197 25.92 -14.43 -26.75
CA ALA A 197 26.46 -13.11 -26.92
C ALA A 197 28.00 -13.08 -26.83
N GLY A 198 28.60 -13.79 -25.85
CA GLY A 198 30.05 -13.84 -25.65
C GLY A 198 30.81 -14.61 -26.75
N LEU A 199 30.14 -15.52 -27.46
CA LEU A 199 30.72 -16.26 -28.58
C LEU A 199 30.51 -15.57 -29.93
N TYR A 200 29.54 -14.68 -30.06
CA TYR A 200 29.24 -14.00 -31.29
C TYR A 200 29.70 -12.55 -31.24
N SER A 201 30.85 -12.26 -31.90
CA SER A 201 31.44 -10.93 -31.88
C SER A 201 30.48 -9.84 -32.30
N GLY A 202 30.32 -8.82 -31.45
CA GLY A 202 29.39 -7.71 -31.64
C GLY A 202 27.93 -8.01 -31.28
N ALA A 203 27.63 -9.18 -30.71
CA ALA A 203 26.35 -9.39 -30.06
C ALA A 203 26.38 -8.81 -28.64
N GLU A 204 25.29 -8.24 -28.20
CA GLU A 204 25.17 -7.59 -26.88
C GLU A 204 23.86 -7.92 -26.19
N LEU A 205 23.87 -7.89 -24.86
CA LEU A 205 22.67 -7.92 -24.05
C LEU A 205 22.26 -6.50 -23.69
N THR A 206 21.02 -6.15 -24.00
CA THR A 206 20.48 -4.80 -23.84
C THR A 206 19.18 -4.83 -23.05
N ILE A 207 18.79 -3.69 -22.48
CA ILE A 207 17.53 -3.51 -21.77
C ILE A 207 16.62 -2.59 -22.57
N THR A 208 15.32 -2.95 -22.66
CA THR A 208 14.25 -2.08 -23.16
C THR A 208 13.22 -1.84 -22.09
N LYS A 209 12.94 -0.57 -21.78
CA LYS A 209 12.02 -0.17 -20.71
C LYS A 209 10.58 -0.10 -21.18
N TYR A 210 9.66 -0.61 -20.38
CA TYR A 210 8.22 -0.38 -20.55
C TYR A 210 7.88 1.07 -20.20
N ILE A 211 7.06 1.71 -21.05
CA ILE A 211 6.62 3.10 -20.84
C ILE A 211 5.55 3.14 -19.74
N GLU A 212 4.58 2.22 -19.84
CA GLU A 212 3.47 2.11 -18.90
C GLU A 212 3.22 0.63 -18.57
N PRO A 213 3.99 0.07 -17.62
CA PRO A 213 3.97 -1.37 -17.33
C PRO A 213 2.61 -1.90 -16.89
N SER A 214 1.77 -1.04 -16.28
CA SER A 214 0.44 -1.42 -15.78
C SER A 214 -0.55 -1.75 -16.89
N ILE A 215 -0.34 -1.18 -18.10
CA ILE A 215 -1.25 -1.32 -19.25
C ILE A 215 -0.63 -2.13 -20.39
N GLN A 216 0.69 -2.07 -20.56
CA GLN A 216 1.38 -2.81 -21.62
C GLN A 216 1.45 -4.29 -21.29
N GLU A 217 1.10 -5.15 -22.23
CA GLU A 217 1.29 -6.59 -22.11
C GLU A 217 2.78 -6.97 -22.10
N ALA A 218 3.10 -8.12 -21.52
CA ALA A 218 4.45 -8.66 -21.58
C ALA A 218 4.84 -9.04 -23.01
N SER A 219 6.07 -8.71 -23.40
CA SER A 219 6.62 -9.15 -24.69
C SER A 219 6.69 -10.68 -24.74
N VAL A 220 6.50 -11.23 -25.91
CA VAL A 220 6.70 -12.68 -26.10
C VAL A 220 8.19 -12.99 -26.07
N VAL A 221 8.60 -13.89 -25.16
CA VAL A 221 9.96 -14.43 -25.13
C VAL A 221 10.16 -15.25 -26.42
N ASN A 222 11.11 -14.84 -27.25
CA ASN A 222 11.38 -15.44 -28.56
C ASN A 222 12.85 -15.81 -28.77
N TYR A 223 13.71 -15.62 -27.76
CA TYR A 223 15.05 -16.18 -27.77
C TYR A 223 15.01 -17.67 -27.51
N VAL A 224 15.56 -18.45 -28.43
CA VAL A 224 15.69 -19.92 -28.31
C VAL A 224 17.16 -20.26 -28.48
N PRO A 225 17.82 -20.80 -27.43
CA PRO A 225 19.21 -21.22 -27.51
C PRO A 225 19.42 -22.29 -28.59
N SER A 226 20.50 -22.19 -29.34
CA SER A 226 20.88 -23.24 -30.28
C SER A 226 21.34 -24.51 -29.54
N LEU A 227 21.24 -25.68 -30.19
CA LEU A 227 21.71 -26.94 -29.60
C LEU A 227 23.22 -26.89 -29.25
N SER A 228 24.02 -26.14 -30.01
CA SER A 228 25.44 -25.93 -29.72
C SER A 228 25.68 -25.18 -28.42
N ILE A 229 24.89 -24.13 -28.14
CA ILE A 229 24.96 -23.40 -26.87
C ILE A 229 24.55 -24.28 -25.70
N LEU A 230 23.46 -25.03 -25.82
CA LEU A 230 23.01 -25.96 -24.77
C LEU A 230 24.07 -27.04 -24.48
N SER A 231 24.69 -27.60 -25.53
CA SER A 231 25.76 -28.58 -25.37
C SER A 231 27.01 -28.00 -24.70
N LEU A 232 27.34 -26.73 -24.96
CA LEU A 232 28.43 -26.04 -24.28
C LEU A 232 28.15 -25.83 -22.80
N LEU A 233 26.92 -25.42 -22.46
CA LEU A 233 26.49 -25.24 -21.05
C LEU A 233 26.59 -26.56 -20.25
N GLU A 234 26.25 -27.70 -20.89
CA GLU A 234 26.36 -29.01 -20.25
C GLU A 234 27.80 -29.51 -20.11
N SER A 235 28.66 -29.26 -21.10
CA SER A 235 30.00 -29.80 -21.17
C SER A 235 31.08 -28.96 -20.47
N ASP A 236 30.88 -27.65 -20.34
CA ASP A 236 31.84 -26.71 -19.77
C ASP A 236 31.20 -25.86 -18.64
N PRO A 237 31.40 -26.23 -17.38
CA PRO A 237 30.82 -25.55 -16.25
C PRO A 237 31.31 -24.09 -16.07
N ASN A 238 32.39 -23.68 -16.72
CA ASN A 238 32.95 -22.34 -16.63
C ASN A 238 32.62 -21.45 -17.85
N ILE A 239 31.82 -21.94 -18.80
CA ILE A 239 31.56 -21.23 -20.06
C ILE A 239 30.87 -19.91 -19.84
N VAL A 240 29.86 -19.87 -18.95
CA VAL A 240 29.10 -18.65 -18.61
C VAL A 240 30.02 -17.57 -18.05
N GLU A 241 30.88 -17.95 -17.10
CA GLU A 241 31.82 -17.02 -16.46
C GLU A 241 32.82 -16.43 -17.48
N ARG A 242 33.39 -17.27 -18.36
CA ARG A 242 34.31 -16.79 -19.42
C ARG A 242 33.62 -15.85 -20.39
N CYS A 243 32.40 -16.16 -20.86
CA CYS A 243 31.64 -15.31 -21.76
C CYS A 243 31.22 -14.01 -21.05
N SER A 244 30.86 -14.06 -19.77
CA SER A 244 30.60 -12.87 -18.96
C SER A 244 31.82 -11.94 -18.88
N GLN A 245 33.01 -12.51 -18.66
CA GLN A 245 34.26 -11.72 -18.62
C GLN A 245 34.59 -11.08 -19.96
N GLU A 246 34.34 -11.75 -21.08
CA GLU A 246 34.53 -11.16 -22.41
C GLU A 246 33.55 -10.00 -22.68
N LEU A 247 32.28 -10.20 -22.43
CA LEU A 247 31.25 -9.17 -22.57
C LEU A 247 31.51 -7.94 -21.69
N ASN A 248 31.96 -8.16 -20.46
CA ASN A 248 32.25 -7.06 -19.52
C ASN A 248 33.49 -6.20 -19.91
N LYS A 249 34.33 -6.69 -20.80
CA LYS A 249 35.46 -5.91 -21.36
C LYS A 249 35.00 -4.96 -22.49
N GLU A 250 33.86 -5.26 -23.10
CA GLU A 250 33.32 -4.49 -24.24
C GLU A 250 32.32 -3.40 -23.78
N ILE A 251 31.87 -3.45 -22.50
CA ILE A 251 31.00 -2.44 -21.87
C ILE A 251 31.85 -1.35 -21.20
#